data_89e801fd7c24d7f4b806895f1c16dcfb
#
_entry.id   89e801fd7c24d7f4b806895f1c16dcfb
#
_cell.length_a   1.000
_cell.length_b   1.000
_cell.length_c   1.000
_cell.angle_alpha   90.00
_cell.angle_beta   90.00
_cell.angle_gamma   90.00
#
_symmetry.space_group_name_H-M   'P 1'
#
loop_
_entity.id
_entity.type
_entity.pdbx_description
1 polymer ?
#
loop_
_entity_poly.entity_id
_entity_poly.type
_entity_poly.pdbx_seq_one_letter_code
_entity_poly.pdbx_strand_id
1 'polypeptide(L)'
;MALKDKKTKITFHNGILTIGGTIIEVVYEDSHIFFDFGSEYNPKAPVQPENLQELLDENLVPYLDNMFDPSIPLKGYESKENNFKNTAVFLSHMHLDHSKIINYLNPEVPLYTLEGTKSLLNTLNINNDFLFPLHENKGKNTRDIVGVKDNEVINVGKIKVKVMPVDHDAYGACGLLIETPD
;
A
#
# COMPACT_ATOMS: atom_id res chain seq x y z
N MET A 1 -27.33 -7.94 -26.44
CA MET A 1 -26.23 -8.67 -25.78
C MET A 1 -26.26 -8.25 -24.33
N ALA A 2 -26.71 -9.11 -23.40
CA ALA A 2 -26.69 -8.76 -21.97
C ALA A 2 -25.22 -8.55 -21.54
N LEU A 3 -24.93 -7.43 -20.90
CA LEU A 3 -23.65 -7.22 -20.24
C LEU A 3 -23.51 -8.35 -19.20
N LYS A 4 -22.56 -9.25 -19.42
CA LYS A 4 -22.16 -10.20 -18.38
C LYS A 4 -21.85 -9.43 -17.13
N ASP A 5 -22.42 -9.81 -15.97
CA ASP A 5 -22.08 -9.18 -14.71
C ASP A 5 -20.56 -9.29 -14.50
N LYS A 6 -19.88 -8.16 -14.68
CA LYS A 6 -18.43 -8.11 -14.49
C LYS A 6 -18.15 -8.14 -13.00
N LYS A 7 -17.23 -9.00 -12.58
CA LYS A 7 -16.85 -9.19 -11.18
C LYS A 7 -15.65 -8.35 -10.77
N THR A 8 -14.93 -7.79 -11.76
CA THR A 8 -13.80 -6.90 -11.48
C THR A 8 -14.30 -5.54 -11.04
N LYS A 9 -13.81 -5.09 -9.89
CA LYS A 9 -14.10 -3.77 -9.33
C LYS A 9 -12.78 -3.04 -9.07
N ILE A 10 -12.75 -1.75 -9.42
CA ILE A 10 -11.66 -0.84 -9.05
C ILE A 10 -12.23 0.20 -8.10
N THR A 11 -11.56 0.39 -6.96
CA THR A 11 -11.94 1.37 -5.94
C THR A 11 -10.75 2.29 -5.67
N PHE A 12 -10.97 3.58 -5.77
CA PHE A 12 -10.02 4.58 -5.32
C PHE A 12 -10.39 4.93 -3.88
N HIS A 13 -9.64 4.43 -2.93
CA HIS A 13 -9.88 4.68 -1.52
C HIS A 13 -9.38 6.04 -1.09
N ASN A 14 -8.27 6.49 -1.70
CA ASN A 14 -7.68 7.79 -1.44
C ASN A 14 -6.87 8.27 -2.66
N GLY A 15 -6.43 9.54 -2.65
CA GLY A 15 -5.62 10.13 -3.72
C GLY A 15 -6.44 10.71 -4.88
N ILE A 16 -7.75 10.95 -4.71
CA ILE A 16 -8.61 11.58 -5.72
C ILE A 16 -8.72 13.08 -5.43
N LEU A 17 -8.28 13.92 -6.38
CA LEU A 17 -8.28 15.38 -6.26
C LEU A 17 -7.41 15.92 -5.11
N THR A 18 -6.46 15.15 -4.66
CA THR A 18 -5.51 15.49 -3.60
C THR A 18 -4.07 15.40 -4.11
N ILE A 19 -3.13 15.97 -3.36
CA ILE A 19 -1.70 15.75 -3.61
C ILE A 19 -1.27 14.56 -2.74
N GLY A 20 -1.00 13.44 -3.40
CA GLY A 20 -0.58 12.21 -2.73
C GLY A 20 -1.70 11.43 -2.06
N GLY A 21 -1.33 10.52 -1.19
CA GLY A 21 -2.26 9.66 -0.48
C GLY A 21 -2.86 8.55 -1.34
N THR A 22 -2.22 8.19 -2.45
CA THR A 22 -2.75 7.18 -3.38
C THR A 22 -2.97 5.84 -2.70
N ILE A 23 -4.20 5.32 -2.78
CA ILE A 23 -4.58 3.96 -2.40
C ILE A 23 -5.66 3.49 -3.37
N ILE A 24 -5.30 2.55 -4.24
CA ILE A 24 -6.20 1.99 -5.25
C ILE A 24 -6.35 0.50 -5.00
N GLU A 25 -7.58 0.01 -5.00
CA GLU A 25 -7.88 -1.42 -4.86
C GLU A 25 -8.48 -1.97 -6.15
N VAL A 26 -7.98 -3.14 -6.57
CA VAL A 26 -8.60 -3.95 -7.63
C VAL A 26 -9.03 -5.27 -7.03
N VAL A 27 -10.31 -5.60 -7.17
CA VAL A 27 -10.93 -6.81 -6.64
C VAL A 27 -11.47 -7.66 -7.75
N TYR A 28 -11.22 -8.96 -7.68
CA TYR A 28 -11.92 -9.98 -8.44
C TYR A 28 -12.29 -11.13 -7.51
N GLU A 29 -13.57 -11.30 -7.21
CA GLU A 29 -14.09 -12.26 -6.22
C GLU A 29 -13.43 -12.10 -4.85
N ASP A 30 -12.62 -13.06 -4.40
CA ASP A 30 -11.89 -13.07 -3.13
C ASP A 30 -10.40 -12.64 -3.27
N SER A 31 -10.04 -12.10 -4.43
CA SER A 31 -8.67 -11.69 -4.75
C SER A 31 -8.58 -10.17 -4.73
N HIS A 32 -7.66 -9.61 -3.95
CA HIS A 32 -7.52 -8.19 -3.67
C HIS A 32 -6.10 -7.71 -3.96
N ILE A 33 -5.98 -6.70 -4.80
CA ILE A 33 -4.73 -6.01 -5.09
C ILE A 33 -4.86 -4.58 -4.61
N PHE A 34 -3.96 -4.13 -3.79
CA PHE A 34 -3.81 -2.72 -3.44
C PHE A 34 -2.59 -2.14 -4.13
N PHE A 35 -2.70 -0.94 -4.65
CA PHE A 35 -1.61 -0.19 -5.25
C PHE A 35 -1.38 1.09 -4.47
N ASP A 36 -0.18 1.20 -3.91
CA ASP A 36 0.30 2.24 -3.00
C ASP A 36 -0.43 2.31 -1.65
N PHE A 37 0.27 2.88 -0.66
CA PHE A 37 -0.23 3.22 0.67
C PHE A 37 0.48 4.48 1.17
N GLY A 38 0.16 5.59 0.53
CA GLY A 38 0.61 6.91 0.91
C GLY A 38 -0.33 7.59 1.91
N SER A 39 0.05 8.76 2.36
CA SER A 39 -0.83 9.67 3.09
C SER A 39 -0.96 10.98 2.33
N GLU A 40 -2.12 11.61 2.42
CA GLU A 40 -2.28 12.97 1.90
C GLU A 40 -1.35 13.93 2.65
N TYR A 41 -0.90 14.94 1.94
CA TYR A 41 -0.14 16.03 2.52
C TYR A 41 -1.01 17.27 2.67
N ASN A 42 -1.23 17.69 3.91
CA ASN A 42 -1.94 18.92 4.22
C ASN A 42 -0.95 19.97 4.76
N PRO A 43 -0.41 20.86 3.90
CA PRO A 43 0.54 21.87 4.33
C PRO A 43 -0.06 22.95 5.25
N LYS A 44 -1.39 23.01 5.34
CA LYS A 44 -2.13 23.96 6.19
C LYS A 44 -2.51 23.37 7.54
N ALA A 45 -2.23 22.09 7.78
CA ALA A 45 -2.47 21.49 9.09
C ALA A 45 -1.64 22.20 10.15
N PRO A 46 -2.23 22.61 11.27
CA PRO A 46 -1.51 23.31 12.34
C PRO A 46 -0.44 22.42 13.01
N VAL A 47 -0.66 21.12 12.99
CA VAL A 47 0.28 20.08 13.45
C VAL A 47 0.26 18.97 12.42
N GLN A 48 1.44 18.45 12.09
CA GLN A 48 1.52 17.29 11.19
C GLN A 48 1.25 16.00 12.00
N PRO A 49 0.43 15.07 11.49
CA PRO A 49 0.22 13.80 12.15
C PRO A 49 1.51 13.01 12.37
N GLU A 50 1.65 12.41 13.54
CA GLU A 50 2.83 11.64 13.94
C GLU A 50 2.58 10.13 13.99
N ASN A 51 1.32 9.70 13.91
CA ASN A 51 0.92 8.29 14.02
C ASN A 51 -0.32 7.97 13.19
N LEU A 52 -0.65 6.66 13.12
CA LEU A 52 -1.78 6.17 12.33
C LEU A 52 -3.12 6.70 12.87
N GLN A 53 -3.31 6.78 14.19
CA GLN A 53 -4.56 7.29 14.77
C GLN A 53 -4.85 8.71 14.31
N GLU A 54 -3.86 9.59 14.37
CA GLU A 54 -3.99 10.99 13.95
C GLU A 54 -4.25 11.11 12.44
N LEU A 55 -3.61 10.27 11.60
CA LEU A 55 -3.88 10.23 10.17
C LEU A 55 -5.33 9.84 9.85
N LEU A 56 -5.88 8.88 10.60
CA LEU A 56 -7.26 8.43 10.47
C LEU A 56 -8.24 9.50 10.95
N ASP A 57 -7.96 10.12 12.10
CA ASP A 57 -8.82 11.14 12.71
C ASP A 57 -8.89 12.41 11.84
N GLU A 58 -7.79 12.77 11.18
CA GLU A 58 -7.70 13.89 10.22
C GLU A 58 -8.18 13.53 8.80
N ASN A 59 -8.60 12.29 8.57
CA ASN A 59 -8.99 11.75 7.25
C ASN A 59 -7.92 11.88 6.15
N LEU A 60 -6.65 11.87 6.52
CA LEU A 60 -5.51 11.87 5.58
C LEU A 60 -5.22 10.48 5.04
N VAL A 61 -5.75 9.45 5.69
CA VAL A 61 -5.73 8.04 5.30
C VAL A 61 -7.10 7.44 5.61
N PRO A 62 -7.72 6.66 4.72
CA PRO A 62 -8.95 5.95 5.01
C PRO A 62 -8.70 4.76 5.93
N TYR A 63 -9.63 4.47 6.84
CA TYR A 63 -9.62 3.19 7.53
C TYR A 63 -10.01 2.07 6.56
N LEU A 64 -9.10 1.12 6.37
CA LEU A 64 -9.33 -0.08 5.57
C LEU A 64 -9.30 -1.29 6.50
N ASP A 65 -10.45 -1.93 6.62
CA ASP A 65 -10.65 -3.06 7.53
C ASP A 65 -9.59 -4.15 7.32
N ASN A 66 -8.89 -4.53 8.39
CA ASN A 66 -7.82 -5.52 8.43
C ASN A 66 -6.54 -5.21 7.63
N MET A 67 -6.44 -4.06 6.97
CA MET A 67 -5.21 -3.71 6.25
C MET A 67 -4.11 -3.15 7.16
N PHE A 68 -4.46 -2.70 8.35
CA PHE A 68 -3.48 -2.20 9.32
C PHE A 68 -3.04 -3.27 10.31
N ASP A 69 -1.85 -3.11 10.87
CA ASP A 69 -1.27 -4.01 11.88
C ASP A 69 -2.20 -4.09 13.10
N PRO A 70 -2.74 -5.27 13.45
CA PRO A 70 -3.68 -5.41 14.55
C PRO A 70 -3.05 -5.15 15.93
N SER A 71 -1.71 -5.08 16.02
CA SER A 71 -1.02 -4.69 17.26
C SER A 71 -1.09 -3.20 17.55
N ILE A 72 -1.41 -2.36 16.54
CA ILE A 72 -1.58 -0.91 16.71
C ILE A 72 -2.92 -0.63 17.38
N PRO A 73 -2.94 -0.04 18.60
CA PRO A 73 -4.19 0.25 19.28
C PRO A 73 -4.88 1.46 18.63
N LEU A 74 -5.95 1.20 17.88
CA LEU A 74 -6.75 2.25 17.22
C LEU A 74 -8.07 2.43 17.97
N LYS A 75 -8.32 3.66 18.45
CA LYS A 75 -9.58 4.02 19.11
C LYS A 75 -10.68 4.27 18.08
N GLY A 76 -11.82 3.62 18.28
CA GLY A 76 -12.97 3.78 17.39
C GLY A 76 -12.94 2.90 16.14
N TYR A 77 -11.91 2.08 15.97
CA TYR A 77 -11.77 1.17 14.85
C TYR A 77 -11.60 -0.26 15.39
N GLU A 78 -12.43 -1.16 14.91
CA GLU A 78 -12.36 -2.58 15.28
C GLU A 78 -11.87 -3.38 14.09
N SER A 79 -10.76 -4.11 14.28
CA SER A 79 -10.26 -5.07 13.29
C SER A 79 -11.14 -6.33 13.33
N LYS A 80 -11.61 -6.77 12.16
CA LYS A 80 -12.29 -8.06 12.01
C LYS A 80 -11.26 -9.11 11.60
N GLU A 81 -11.48 -10.37 11.98
CA GLU A 81 -10.67 -11.46 11.45
C GLU A 81 -10.77 -11.49 9.93
N ASN A 82 -9.63 -11.49 9.24
CA ASN A 82 -9.57 -11.57 7.80
C ASN A 82 -8.61 -12.66 7.34
N ASN A 83 -8.91 -13.24 6.19
CA ASN A 83 -8.05 -14.16 5.50
C ASN A 83 -7.34 -13.44 4.36
N PHE A 84 -6.09 -13.06 4.56
CA PHE A 84 -5.25 -12.38 3.56
C PHE A 84 -4.67 -13.31 2.48
N LYS A 85 -5.14 -14.56 2.40
CA LYS A 85 -4.61 -15.55 1.46
C LYS A 85 -4.51 -15.05 0.02
N ASN A 86 -5.48 -14.24 -0.41
CA ASN A 86 -5.58 -13.71 -1.75
C ASN A 86 -5.51 -12.17 -1.77
N THR A 87 -4.72 -11.59 -0.87
CA THR A 87 -4.53 -10.13 -0.77
C THR A 87 -3.06 -9.78 -0.86
N ALA A 88 -2.72 -8.75 -1.62
CA ALA A 88 -1.36 -8.22 -1.70
C ALA A 88 -1.37 -6.70 -1.92
N VAL A 89 -0.32 -6.04 -1.46
CA VAL A 89 -0.02 -4.64 -1.74
C VAL A 89 1.14 -4.56 -2.73
N PHE A 90 1.05 -3.67 -3.69
CA PHE A 90 2.13 -3.33 -4.62
C PHE A 90 2.45 -1.85 -4.44
N LEU A 91 3.72 -1.54 -4.29
CA LEU A 91 4.19 -0.17 -4.15
C LEU A 91 4.83 0.28 -5.47
N SER A 92 4.37 1.43 -5.98
CA SER A 92 4.87 1.99 -7.24
C SER A 92 6.30 2.48 -7.12
N HIS A 93 6.60 3.28 -6.10
CA HIS A 93 7.92 3.87 -5.86
C HIS A 93 8.04 4.40 -4.42
N MET A 94 9.18 4.99 -4.08
CA MET A 94 9.54 5.30 -2.69
C MET A 94 9.00 6.63 -2.17
N HIS A 95 8.40 7.52 -2.99
CA HIS A 95 7.93 8.82 -2.51
C HIS A 95 6.87 8.68 -1.41
N LEU A 96 6.88 9.61 -0.45
CA LEU A 96 6.09 9.49 0.79
C LEU A 96 4.58 9.55 0.56
N ASP A 97 4.15 10.26 -0.46
CA ASP A 97 2.75 10.31 -0.88
C ASP A 97 2.23 8.97 -1.45
N HIS A 98 3.13 8.00 -1.68
CA HIS A 98 2.83 6.62 -2.08
C HIS A 98 3.23 5.58 -1.03
N SER A 99 4.20 5.88 -0.16
CA SER A 99 4.84 4.87 0.71
C SER A 99 4.76 5.16 2.21
N LYS A 100 4.39 6.37 2.65
CA LYS A 100 4.65 6.86 4.01
C LYS A 100 4.11 5.95 5.12
N ILE A 101 2.99 5.27 4.91
CA ILE A 101 2.31 4.46 5.92
C ILE A 101 2.48 2.94 5.76
N ILE A 102 3.37 2.50 4.85
CA ILE A 102 3.55 1.06 4.61
C ILE A 102 3.95 0.28 5.87
N ASN A 103 4.64 0.91 6.81
CA ASN A 103 5.03 0.31 8.08
C ASN A 103 3.84 0.04 9.04
N TYR A 104 2.68 0.64 8.77
CA TYR A 104 1.46 0.39 9.53
C TYR A 104 0.60 -0.72 8.94
N LEU A 105 0.96 -1.25 7.76
CA LEU A 105 0.20 -2.34 7.16
C LEU A 105 0.37 -3.64 7.94
N ASN A 106 -0.69 -4.44 7.93
CA ASN A 106 -0.69 -5.77 8.53
C ASN A 106 0.49 -6.60 8.01
N PRO A 107 1.35 -7.14 8.89
CA PRO A 107 2.54 -7.88 8.50
C PRO A 107 2.23 -9.17 7.71
N GLU A 108 1.01 -9.72 7.82
CA GLU A 108 0.58 -10.90 7.06
C GLU A 108 0.25 -10.58 5.60
N VAL A 109 0.00 -9.31 5.25
CA VAL A 109 -0.24 -8.89 3.87
C VAL A 109 1.11 -8.68 3.16
N PRO A 110 1.45 -9.45 2.12
CA PRO A 110 2.69 -9.26 1.38
C PRO A 110 2.72 -7.90 0.67
N LEU A 111 3.87 -7.24 0.72
CA LEU A 111 4.15 -5.98 0.03
C LEU A 111 5.22 -6.23 -1.02
N TYR A 112 4.88 -6.00 -2.29
CA TYR A 112 5.74 -6.16 -3.45
C TYR A 112 6.15 -4.80 -4.03
N THR A 113 7.37 -4.70 -4.51
CA THR A 113 7.87 -3.59 -5.33
C THR A 113 9.11 -4.03 -6.13
N LEU A 114 9.56 -3.22 -7.09
CA LEU A 114 10.84 -3.51 -7.76
C LEU A 114 12.02 -3.45 -6.77
N GLU A 115 13.04 -4.27 -7.01
CA GLU A 115 14.25 -4.33 -6.16
C GLU A 115 14.92 -2.94 -5.97
N GLY A 116 14.85 -2.06 -6.98
CA GLY A 116 15.36 -0.69 -6.90
C GLY A 116 14.64 0.13 -5.82
N THR A 117 13.32 0.14 -5.84
CA THR A 117 12.49 0.84 -4.83
C THR A 117 12.71 0.26 -3.43
N LYS A 118 12.75 -1.07 -3.29
CA LYS A 118 13.04 -1.73 -2.01
C LYS A 118 14.40 -1.29 -1.45
N SER A 119 15.42 -1.28 -2.28
CA SER A 119 16.78 -0.88 -1.87
C SER A 119 16.82 0.59 -1.43
N LEU A 120 16.14 1.49 -2.17
CA LEU A 120 16.03 2.90 -1.79
C LEU A 120 15.29 3.08 -0.47
N LEU A 121 14.14 2.44 -0.29
CA LEU A 121 13.37 2.55 0.97
C LEU A 121 14.18 2.11 2.17
N ASN A 122 14.87 0.97 2.09
CA ASN A 122 15.72 0.50 3.17
C ASN A 122 16.87 1.46 3.49
N THR A 123 17.44 2.09 2.45
CA THR A 123 18.53 3.06 2.62
C THR A 123 18.02 4.38 3.21
N LEU A 124 16.93 4.91 2.69
CA LEU A 124 16.33 6.17 3.16
C LEU A 124 15.81 6.05 4.59
N ASN A 125 15.25 4.89 4.95
CA ASN A 125 14.70 4.66 6.29
C ASN A 125 15.71 4.04 7.28
N ILE A 126 17.01 4.08 6.97
CA ILE A 126 18.04 3.47 7.82
C ILE A 126 18.11 4.07 9.23
N ASN A 127 17.76 5.36 9.36
CA ASN A 127 17.70 6.08 10.64
C ASN A 127 16.29 6.07 11.26
N ASN A 128 15.32 5.37 10.64
CA ASN A 128 13.92 5.32 11.08
C ASN A 128 13.21 6.69 11.11
N ASP A 129 13.52 7.57 10.16
CA ASP A 129 13.01 8.94 10.07
C ASP A 129 12.37 9.30 8.72
N PHE A 130 12.41 8.37 7.75
CA PHE A 130 11.80 8.56 6.44
C PHE A 130 10.34 8.11 6.40
N LEU A 131 10.05 6.88 6.82
CA LEU A 131 8.69 6.34 6.96
C LEU A 131 8.18 6.56 8.38
N PHE A 132 6.88 6.43 8.60
CA PHE A 132 6.39 6.26 9.97
C PHE A 132 7.03 5.01 10.59
N PRO A 133 7.42 5.07 11.87
CA PRO A 133 8.11 3.95 12.52
C PRO A 133 7.18 2.74 12.63
N LEU A 134 7.76 1.54 12.61
CA LEU A 134 7.05 0.32 12.96
C LEU A 134 6.52 0.42 14.39
N HIS A 135 5.28 -0.03 14.61
CA HIS A 135 4.69 -0.05 15.96
C HIS A 135 5.51 -0.91 16.92
N GLU A 136 5.89 -2.11 16.48
CA GLU A 136 6.84 -2.96 17.19
C GLU A 136 8.15 -3.03 16.42
N ASN A 137 9.15 -2.30 16.89
CA ASN A 137 10.49 -2.40 16.31
C ASN A 137 11.19 -3.68 16.80
N LYS A 138 11.16 -4.72 15.97
CA LYS A 138 11.87 -6.01 16.20
C LYS A 138 13.30 -5.97 15.63
N GLY A 139 13.98 -4.81 15.73
CA GLY A 139 15.33 -4.61 15.17
C GLY A 139 15.32 -4.27 13.69
N LYS A 140 14.16 -3.87 13.14
CA LYS A 140 13.99 -3.39 11.76
C LYS A 140 13.37 -2.00 11.77
N ASN A 141 13.74 -1.15 10.82
CA ASN A 141 13.15 0.17 10.64
C ASN A 141 12.06 0.17 9.54
N THR A 142 12.06 -0.86 8.71
CA THR A 142 11.09 -1.01 7.61
C THR A 142 10.52 -2.42 7.65
N ARG A 143 9.22 -2.55 7.39
CA ARG A 143 8.56 -3.85 7.27
C ARG A 143 9.20 -4.70 6.18
N ASP A 144 8.88 -5.99 6.17
CA ASP A 144 9.35 -6.87 5.12
C ASP A 144 8.71 -6.50 3.77
N ILE A 145 9.56 -6.30 2.77
CA ILE A 145 9.21 -5.97 1.39
C ILE A 145 9.77 -7.06 0.49
N VAL A 146 8.93 -7.60 -0.38
CA VAL A 146 9.36 -8.55 -1.42
C VAL A 146 9.78 -7.78 -2.65
N GLY A 147 11.10 -7.78 -2.92
CA GLY A 147 11.62 -7.23 -4.17
C GLY A 147 11.35 -8.16 -5.33
N VAL A 148 10.85 -7.61 -6.43
CA VAL A 148 10.59 -8.34 -7.66
C VAL A 148 11.41 -7.79 -8.82
N LYS A 149 11.63 -8.63 -9.84
CA LYS A 149 12.37 -8.25 -11.05
C LYS A 149 11.46 -7.51 -12.03
N ASP A 150 12.09 -6.80 -12.95
CA ASP A 150 11.39 -6.15 -14.06
C ASP A 150 10.55 -7.15 -14.85
N ASN A 151 9.30 -6.79 -15.07
CA ASN A 151 8.30 -7.61 -15.78
C ASN A 151 7.97 -8.95 -15.13
N GLU A 152 8.30 -9.15 -13.86
CA GLU A 152 7.87 -10.33 -13.10
C GLU A 152 6.35 -10.35 -12.94
N VAL A 153 5.77 -11.55 -13.00
CA VAL A 153 4.34 -11.79 -12.84
C VAL A 153 4.07 -12.45 -11.50
N ILE A 154 3.26 -11.79 -10.68
CA ILE A 154 2.82 -12.26 -9.37
C ILE A 154 1.35 -12.68 -9.48
N ASN A 155 1.01 -13.86 -8.99
CA ASN A 155 -0.38 -14.31 -8.91
C ASN A 155 -0.92 -14.07 -7.49
N VAL A 156 -2.05 -13.37 -7.41
CA VAL A 156 -2.76 -13.11 -6.16
C VAL A 156 -4.18 -13.67 -6.33
N GLY A 157 -4.40 -14.88 -5.82
CA GLY A 157 -5.61 -15.61 -6.10
C GLY A 157 -5.85 -15.78 -7.60
N LYS A 158 -6.93 -15.18 -8.12
CA LYS A 158 -7.31 -15.23 -9.55
C LYS A 158 -6.77 -14.04 -10.37
N ILE A 159 -6.15 -13.08 -9.74
CA ILE A 159 -5.58 -11.90 -10.40
C ILE A 159 -4.10 -12.17 -10.73
N LYS A 160 -3.68 -11.77 -11.92
CA LYS A 160 -2.26 -11.76 -12.31
C LYS A 160 -1.79 -10.30 -12.38
N VAL A 161 -0.66 -10.04 -11.76
CA VAL A 161 -0.06 -8.70 -11.71
C VAL A 161 1.33 -8.76 -12.30
N LYS A 162 1.54 -8.11 -13.43
CA LYS A 162 2.87 -7.91 -14.00
C LYS A 162 3.41 -6.55 -13.52
N VAL A 163 4.56 -6.58 -12.85
CA VAL A 163 5.23 -5.39 -12.35
C VAL A 163 6.19 -4.87 -13.42
N MET A 164 5.88 -3.71 -13.98
CA MET A 164 6.62 -3.15 -15.11
C MET A 164 7.39 -1.91 -14.70
N PRO A 165 8.70 -1.82 -15.00
CA PRO A 165 9.44 -0.59 -14.77
C PRO A 165 8.87 0.54 -15.62
N VAL A 166 8.81 1.74 -15.04
CA VAL A 166 8.38 2.96 -15.74
C VAL A 166 9.42 4.06 -15.55
N ASP A 167 9.45 4.98 -16.50
CA ASP A 167 10.27 6.19 -16.40
C ASP A 167 9.57 7.20 -15.46
N HIS A 168 10.23 7.47 -14.34
CA HIS A 168 9.78 8.38 -13.29
C HIS A 168 11.01 8.94 -12.58
N ASP A 169 10.85 9.99 -11.77
CA ASP A 169 11.95 10.64 -11.03
C ASP A 169 12.49 9.84 -9.83
N ALA A 170 11.97 8.62 -9.62
CA ALA A 170 12.43 7.70 -8.58
C ALA A 170 12.97 6.40 -9.20
N TYR A 171 14.21 6.03 -8.84
CA TYR A 171 14.81 4.78 -9.30
C TYR A 171 14.02 3.56 -8.82
N GLY A 172 13.70 2.67 -9.76
CA GLY A 172 12.92 1.46 -9.49
C GLY A 172 11.42 1.69 -9.46
N ALA A 173 10.93 2.82 -10.00
CA ALA A 173 9.50 3.05 -10.12
C ALA A 173 8.82 2.04 -11.05
N CYS A 174 7.60 1.64 -10.71
CA CYS A 174 6.82 0.69 -11.49
C CYS A 174 5.37 1.07 -11.69
N GLY A 175 4.81 0.58 -12.79
CA GLY A 175 3.38 0.47 -13.02
C GLY A 175 2.95 -0.99 -12.99
N LEU A 176 1.66 -1.24 -12.90
CA LEU A 176 1.09 -2.58 -12.87
C LEU A 176 0.22 -2.84 -14.10
N LEU A 177 0.44 -3.98 -14.77
CA LEU A 177 -0.53 -4.55 -15.68
C LEU A 177 -1.29 -5.64 -14.91
N ILE A 178 -2.57 -5.40 -14.66
CA ILE A 178 -3.43 -6.28 -13.88
C ILE A 178 -4.39 -7.01 -14.82
N GLU A 179 -4.37 -8.33 -14.79
CA GLU A 179 -5.25 -9.19 -15.56
C GLU A 179 -6.22 -9.92 -14.62
N THR A 180 -7.49 -9.82 -14.91
CA THR A 180 -8.58 -10.56 -14.25
C THR A 180 -9.27 -11.49 -15.24
N PRO A 181 -10.02 -12.52 -14.79
CA PRO A 181 -10.70 -13.47 -15.69
C PRO A 181 -11.85 -12.91 -16.53
N ASP A 182 -12.33 -11.66 -16.32
CA ASP A 182 -13.46 -11.06 -17.09
C ASP A 182 -13.07 -9.84 -17.97
#